data_e25593a3f584383d2a70601408f2b5e1
#
_entry.id   e25593a3f584383d2a70601408f2b5e1
#
_cell.length_a   1.000
_cell.length_b   1.000
_cell.length_c   1.000
_cell.angle_alpha   90.00
_cell.angle_beta   90.00
_cell.angle_gamma   90.00
#
_symmetry.space_group_name_H-M   'P 1'
#
loop_
_entity.id
_entity.type
_entity.pdbx_description
1 polymer ?
#
loop_
_entity_poly.entity_id
_entity_poly.type
_entity_poly.pdbx_seq_one_letter_code
_entity_poly.pdbx_strand_id
1 'polypeptide(L)'
;MAFSEGRIHRGRPTPYPWERQALELVYRHESLSDTDPHQAWELHELYAPASGRLYEIDLLFLSRQGLFLVEIKSHPGILTGDIVDWTFSDEGRRRTLECPYPGANLKAKVLADLLERQLGSDRPYVHAAVFLSNVTDVRLDGGRPPWLLLPKDVGSKLVNGFDGRDARRIVNRSMMKQLLQAAHRLGLRPSATARMVGGYQLGELVDDGEGYQEHLAKNAAVERDQARVRSYLVPAATSAERRAQLHRAARREARTLAEIGQHPGILAYRAFVDD
;
A
#
# COMPACT_ATOMS: atom_id res chain seq x y z
N MET A 1 -24.82 -0.32 10.03
CA MET A 1 -23.96 -0.13 11.24
C MET A 1 -22.53 -0.09 10.75
N ALA A 2 -21.70 0.77 11.31
CA ALA A 2 -20.29 0.82 10.93
C ALA A 2 -19.53 -0.39 11.48
N PHE A 3 -18.44 -0.78 10.82
CA PHE A 3 -17.54 -1.84 11.27
C PHE A 3 -17.00 -1.53 12.68
N SER A 4 -17.05 -2.48 13.59
CA SER A 4 -16.73 -2.26 15.01
C SER A 4 -15.25 -1.95 15.23
N GLU A 5 -14.96 -0.87 15.95
CA GLU A 5 -13.61 -0.44 16.34
C GLU A 5 -12.79 -1.56 17.01
N GLY A 6 -13.41 -2.41 17.81
CA GLY A 6 -12.74 -3.53 18.49
C GLY A 6 -12.22 -4.63 17.57
N ARG A 7 -12.50 -4.54 16.26
CA ARG A 7 -12.05 -5.47 15.22
C ARG A 7 -11.00 -4.87 14.28
N ILE A 8 -10.63 -3.62 14.52
CA ILE A 8 -9.60 -2.92 13.76
C ILE A 8 -8.31 -2.91 14.58
N HIS A 9 -7.33 -3.63 14.09
CA HIS A 9 -5.97 -3.62 14.64
C HIS A 9 -5.20 -2.50 13.95
N ARG A 10 -5.11 -1.36 14.63
CA ARG A 10 -4.48 -0.16 14.07
C ARG A 10 -2.97 -0.27 14.16
N GLY A 11 -2.32 -0.01 13.04
CA GLY A 11 -0.90 0.25 12.98
C GLY A 11 -0.55 1.69 13.37
N ARG A 12 0.53 2.21 12.82
CA ARG A 12 0.91 3.61 12.99
C ARG A 12 -0.11 4.51 12.30
N PRO A 13 -0.47 5.67 12.88
CA PRO A 13 -1.26 6.67 12.17
C PRO A 13 -0.57 7.04 10.85
N THR A 14 -1.31 6.95 9.74
CA THR A 14 -0.79 7.40 8.46
C THR A 14 -0.62 8.93 8.46
N PRO A 15 0.50 9.45 7.94
CA PRO A 15 0.64 10.87 7.69
C PRO A 15 -0.21 11.34 6.50
N TYR A 16 -0.82 10.42 5.76
CA TYR A 16 -1.55 10.70 4.53
C TYR A 16 -3.06 10.77 4.78
N PRO A 17 -3.70 11.96 4.68
CA PRO A 17 -5.13 12.12 4.90
C PRO A 17 -5.98 11.23 3.98
N TRP A 18 -5.58 11.07 2.71
CA TRP A 18 -6.31 10.26 1.73
C TRP A 18 -6.28 8.76 2.04
N GLU A 19 -5.21 8.24 2.64
CA GLU A 19 -5.12 6.84 3.05
C GLU A 19 -6.09 6.56 4.21
N ARG A 20 -6.19 7.49 5.15
CA ARG A 20 -7.20 7.43 6.23
C ARG A 20 -8.61 7.48 5.66
N GLN A 21 -8.89 8.39 4.72
CA GLN A 21 -10.19 8.47 4.05
C GLN A 21 -10.53 7.17 3.31
N ALA A 22 -9.54 6.55 2.65
CA ALA A 22 -9.72 5.27 1.98
C ALA A 22 -10.09 4.15 2.97
N LEU A 23 -9.39 4.04 4.09
CA LEU A 23 -9.71 3.09 5.16
C LEU A 23 -11.12 3.32 5.73
N GLU A 24 -11.50 4.58 5.96
CA GLU A 24 -12.85 4.91 6.40
C GLU A 24 -13.94 4.51 5.40
N LEU A 25 -13.68 4.67 4.08
CA LEU A 25 -14.61 4.20 3.05
C LEU A 25 -14.82 2.69 3.13
N VAL A 26 -13.76 1.91 3.40
CA VAL A 26 -13.89 0.48 3.63
C VAL A 26 -14.79 0.21 4.83
N TYR A 27 -14.48 0.81 5.99
CA TYR A 27 -15.18 0.48 7.25
C TYR A 27 -16.63 0.95 7.32
N ARG A 28 -16.98 1.99 6.57
CA ARG A 28 -18.35 2.51 6.49
C ARG A 28 -19.21 1.82 5.44
N HIS A 29 -18.63 0.89 4.66
CA HIS A 29 -19.38 0.23 3.60
C HIS A 29 -20.52 -0.61 4.18
N GLU A 30 -21.72 -0.46 3.59
CA GLU A 30 -22.97 -1.08 4.08
C GLU A 30 -22.94 -2.62 4.13
N SER A 31 -22.10 -3.25 3.30
CA SER A 31 -21.93 -4.71 3.27
C SER A 31 -21.17 -5.25 4.48
N LEU A 32 -20.50 -4.39 5.27
CA LEU A 32 -19.79 -4.78 6.48
C LEU A 32 -20.75 -4.75 7.67
N SER A 33 -20.99 -5.92 8.26
CA SER A 33 -21.87 -6.09 9.42
C SER A 33 -21.07 -6.44 10.67
N ASP A 34 -21.51 -5.92 11.83
CA ASP A 34 -20.94 -6.26 13.13
C ASP A 34 -21.23 -7.72 13.55
N THR A 35 -22.18 -8.38 12.90
CA THR A 35 -22.51 -9.79 13.19
C THR A 35 -21.55 -10.77 12.55
N ASP A 36 -20.82 -10.35 11.51
CA ASP A 36 -19.85 -11.19 10.82
C ASP A 36 -18.47 -11.15 11.50
N PRO A 37 -17.73 -12.26 11.48
CA PRO A 37 -16.44 -12.36 12.17
C PRO A 37 -15.31 -11.70 11.36
N HIS A 38 -15.50 -10.46 10.91
CA HIS A 38 -14.49 -9.73 10.17
C HIS A 38 -13.42 -9.16 11.11
N GLN A 39 -12.17 -9.07 10.63
CA GLN A 39 -11.05 -8.42 11.29
C GLN A 39 -10.26 -7.63 10.28
N ALA A 40 -9.67 -6.53 10.69
CA ALA A 40 -8.84 -5.68 9.84
C ALA A 40 -7.54 -5.31 10.55
N TRP A 41 -6.42 -5.35 9.84
CA TRP A 41 -5.12 -4.81 10.26
C TRP A 41 -4.76 -3.72 9.28
N GLU A 42 -4.69 -2.49 9.76
CA GLU A 42 -4.33 -1.32 8.95
C GLU A 42 -2.89 -0.89 9.24
N LEU A 43 -2.13 -0.56 8.20
CA LEU A 43 -0.79 0.01 8.27
C LEU A 43 0.18 -0.84 9.12
N HIS A 44 0.27 -2.11 8.75
CA HIS A 44 1.17 -3.07 9.37
C HIS A 44 2.36 -3.38 8.48
N GLU A 45 3.42 -3.89 9.12
CA GLU A 45 4.60 -4.43 8.44
C GLU A 45 4.63 -5.95 8.55
N LEU A 46 5.00 -6.60 7.46
CA LEU A 46 5.22 -8.04 7.39
C LEU A 46 6.71 -8.30 7.12
N TYR A 47 7.38 -8.94 8.07
CA TYR A 47 8.75 -9.39 7.89
C TYR A 47 8.79 -10.74 7.18
N ALA A 48 9.56 -10.84 6.08
CA ALA A 48 9.79 -12.07 5.36
C ALA A 48 11.18 -12.66 5.70
N PRO A 49 11.29 -13.65 6.60
CA PRO A 49 12.57 -14.17 7.05
C PRO A 49 13.43 -14.75 5.93
N ALA A 50 12.81 -15.34 4.91
CA ALA A 50 13.51 -15.95 3.79
C ALA A 50 14.30 -14.95 2.92
N SER A 51 13.84 -13.70 2.84
CA SER A 51 14.48 -12.64 2.06
C SER A 51 15.08 -11.52 2.90
N GLY A 52 14.84 -11.53 4.21
CA GLY A 52 15.22 -10.44 5.11
C GLY A 52 14.44 -9.15 4.87
N ARG A 53 13.40 -9.18 4.02
CA ARG A 53 12.65 -7.97 3.62
C ARG A 53 11.49 -7.69 4.55
N LEU A 54 11.22 -6.41 4.69
CA LEU A 54 10.03 -5.87 5.35
C LEU A 54 9.06 -5.36 4.29
N TYR A 55 7.80 -5.78 4.37
CA TYR A 55 6.74 -5.36 3.47
C TYR A 55 5.71 -4.55 4.23
N GLU A 56 5.43 -3.36 3.78
CA GLU A 56 4.33 -2.53 4.28
C GLU A 56 3.00 -3.06 3.73
N ILE A 57 1.99 -3.17 4.57
CA ILE A 57 0.63 -3.59 4.24
C ILE A 57 -0.30 -2.45 4.61
N ASP A 58 -1.00 -1.89 3.61
CA ASP A 58 -1.95 -0.81 3.84
C ASP A 58 -3.18 -1.33 4.59
N LEU A 59 -3.74 -2.45 4.11
CA LEU A 59 -4.86 -3.12 4.77
C LEU A 59 -4.79 -4.64 4.56
N LEU A 60 -4.88 -5.38 5.66
CA LEU A 60 -5.16 -6.82 5.65
C LEU A 60 -6.56 -7.01 6.24
N PHE A 61 -7.47 -7.55 5.44
CA PHE A 61 -8.86 -7.76 5.83
C PHE A 61 -9.19 -9.25 5.88
N LEU A 62 -9.72 -9.73 6.99
CA LEU A 62 -10.16 -11.10 7.18
C LEU A 62 -11.68 -11.19 7.11
N SER A 63 -12.16 -12.04 6.21
CA SER A 63 -13.58 -12.40 6.10
C SER A 63 -13.76 -13.90 6.05
N ARG A 64 -15.00 -14.35 5.88
CA ARG A 64 -15.29 -15.79 5.66
C ARG A 64 -14.69 -16.33 4.37
N GLN A 65 -14.40 -15.47 3.39
CA GLN A 65 -13.81 -15.85 2.10
C GLN A 65 -12.29 -15.99 2.13
N GLY A 66 -11.65 -15.59 3.21
CA GLY A 66 -10.20 -15.64 3.37
C GLY A 66 -9.59 -14.33 3.86
N LEU A 67 -8.31 -14.17 3.58
CA LEU A 67 -7.56 -12.95 3.84
C LEU A 67 -7.42 -12.14 2.55
N PHE A 68 -7.67 -10.85 2.64
CA PHE A 68 -7.51 -9.90 1.54
C PHE A 68 -6.36 -8.94 1.90
N LEU A 69 -5.26 -9.04 1.19
CA LEU A 69 -4.19 -8.05 1.25
C LEU A 69 -4.51 -6.97 0.21
N VAL A 70 -4.82 -5.78 0.70
CA VAL A 70 -5.30 -4.66 -0.11
C VAL A 70 -4.25 -3.57 -0.14
N GLU A 71 -3.78 -3.24 -1.32
CA GLU A 71 -2.96 -2.06 -1.61
C GLU A 71 -3.89 -0.88 -1.90
N ILE A 72 -3.71 0.26 -1.23
CA ILE A 72 -4.56 1.45 -1.38
C ILE A 72 -3.88 2.46 -2.30
N LYS A 73 -4.63 2.97 -3.28
CA LYS A 73 -4.21 4.06 -4.15
C LYS A 73 -5.32 5.11 -4.23
N SER A 74 -4.98 6.36 -3.96
CA SER A 74 -5.95 7.47 -3.86
C SER A 74 -5.75 8.53 -4.94
N HIS A 75 -5.30 8.13 -6.14
CA HIS A 75 -5.18 9.04 -7.26
C HIS A 75 -6.56 9.43 -7.79
N PRO A 76 -6.83 10.73 -7.99
CA PRO A 76 -8.11 11.19 -8.52
C PRO A 76 -8.22 10.98 -10.03
N GLY A 77 -9.44 11.14 -10.55
CA GLY A 77 -9.73 11.20 -11.97
C GLY A 77 -10.01 9.86 -12.63
N ILE A 78 -9.71 9.76 -13.91
CA ILE A 78 -10.00 8.58 -14.74
C ILE A 78 -8.74 7.72 -14.86
N LEU A 79 -8.87 6.45 -14.52
CA LEU A 79 -7.83 5.45 -14.77
C LEU A 79 -7.98 4.88 -16.19
N THR A 80 -6.89 4.90 -16.95
CA THR A 80 -6.73 4.24 -18.26
C THR A 80 -5.45 3.40 -18.27
N GLY A 81 -5.27 2.54 -19.26
CA GLY A 81 -4.10 1.69 -19.46
C GLY A 81 -4.44 0.21 -19.42
N ASP A 82 -3.49 -0.62 -19.06
CA ASP A 82 -3.62 -2.07 -19.06
C ASP A 82 -3.24 -2.69 -17.69
N ILE A 83 -2.90 -3.98 -17.67
CA ILE A 83 -2.48 -4.68 -16.46
C ILE A 83 -1.02 -4.37 -16.04
N VAL A 84 -0.28 -3.62 -16.84
CA VAL A 84 1.12 -3.27 -16.62
C VAL A 84 1.25 -1.80 -16.24
N ASP A 85 0.72 -0.90 -17.06
CA ASP A 85 0.86 0.54 -16.90
C ASP A 85 -0.50 1.22 -16.71
N TRP A 86 -0.60 2.03 -15.68
CA TRP A 86 -1.77 2.80 -15.32
C TRP A 86 -1.53 4.28 -15.53
N THR A 87 -2.48 4.95 -16.19
CA THR A 87 -2.48 6.40 -16.34
C THR A 87 -3.72 6.99 -15.71
N PHE A 88 -3.52 7.82 -14.70
CA PHE A 88 -4.57 8.64 -14.10
C PHE A 88 -4.62 9.99 -14.79
N SER A 89 -5.82 10.44 -15.13
CA SER A 89 -6.06 11.74 -15.79
C SER A 89 -7.10 12.51 -14.97
N ASP A 90 -6.73 13.70 -14.48
CA ASP A 90 -7.56 14.57 -13.67
C ASP A 90 -7.28 16.03 -13.99
N GLU A 91 -8.31 16.81 -14.37
CA GLU A 91 -8.22 18.24 -14.66
C GLU A 91 -7.03 18.65 -15.55
N GLY A 92 -6.72 17.85 -16.57
CA GLY A 92 -5.60 18.10 -17.48
C GLY A 92 -4.23 17.62 -16.99
N ARG A 93 -4.13 17.14 -15.76
CA ARG A 93 -2.94 16.47 -15.23
C ARG A 93 -2.98 14.99 -15.57
N ARG A 94 -1.82 14.46 -15.95
CA ARG A 94 -1.66 13.01 -16.23
C ARG A 94 -0.55 12.46 -15.37
N ARG A 95 -0.79 11.29 -14.80
CA ARG A 95 0.20 10.56 -14.00
C ARG A 95 0.22 9.10 -14.43
N THR A 96 1.37 8.62 -14.86
CA THR A 96 1.56 7.21 -15.24
C THR A 96 2.40 6.49 -14.18
N LEU A 97 1.95 5.31 -13.79
CA LEU A 97 2.66 4.43 -12.85
C LEU A 97 2.44 2.97 -13.24
N GLU A 98 3.33 2.11 -12.77
CA GLU A 98 3.14 0.66 -12.92
C GLU A 98 1.92 0.19 -12.12
N CYS A 99 1.19 -0.79 -12.65
CA CYS A 99 0.09 -1.42 -11.95
C CYS A 99 0.57 -1.95 -10.57
N PRO A 100 -0.05 -1.57 -9.46
CA PRO A 100 0.40 -2.00 -8.12
C PRO A 100 0.04 -3.45 -7.77
N TYR A 101 -0.79 -4.11 -8.58
CA TYR A 101 -1.25 -5.47 -8.32
C TYR A 101 -0.12 -6.51 -8.24
N PRO A 102 0.92 -6.52 -9.11
CA PRO A 102 2.03 -7.45 -8.96
C PRO A 102 2.74 -7.36 -7.61
N GLY A 103 2.91 -6.14 -7.08
CA GLY A 103 3.46 -5.90 -5.75
C GLY A 103 2.56 -6.44 -4.63
N ALA A 104 1.26 -6.15 -4.69
CA ALA A 104 0.27 -6.68 -3.76
C ALA A 104 0.22 -8.21 -3.78
N ASN A 105 0.27 -8.82 -4.98
CA ASN A 105 0.27 -10.27 -5.16
C ASN A 105 1.54 -10.93 -4.60
N LEU A 106 2.70 -10.28 -4.74
CA LEU A 106 3.94 -10.76 -4.12
C LEU A 106 3.82 -10.76 -2.59
N LYS A 107 3.33 -9.68 -1.99
CA LYS A 107 3.09 -9.59 -0.55
C LYS A 107 2.10 -10.66 -0.08
N ALA A 108 1.02 -10.91 -0.85
CA ALA A 108 0.03 -11.93 -0.55
C ALA A 108 0.62 -13.36 -0.58
N LYS A 109 1.49 -13.66 -1.54
CA LYS A 109 2.22 -14.93 -1.61
C LYS A 109 3.14 -15.11 -0.40
N VAL A 110 3.90 -14.08 -0.02
CA VAL A 110 4.76 -14.13 1.17
C VAL A 110 3.94 -14.40 2.42
N LEU A 111 2.81 -13.70 2.60
CA LEU A 111 1.91 -13.94 3.73
C LEU A 111 1.34 -15.36 3.71
N ALA A 112 0.95 -15.86 2.53
CA ALA A 112 0.45 -17.21 2.35
C ALA A 112 1.47 -18.28 2.76
N ASP A 113 2.74 -18.12 2.36
CA ASP A 113 3.82 -19.04 2.73
C ASP A 113 4.12 -19.02 4.24
N LEU A 114 4.05 -17.86 4.86
CA LEU A 114 4.22 -17.74 6.31
C LEU A 114 3.06 -18.40 7.09
N LEU A 115 1.83 -18.23 6.61
CA LEU A 115 0.66 -18.89 7.17
C LEU A 115 0.71 -20.41 7.01
N GLU A 116 1.19 -20.90 5.86
CA GLU A 116 1.34 -22.33 5.60
C GLU A 116 2.31 -23.00 6.58
N ARG A 117 3.41 -22.33 6.92
CA ARG A 117 4.36 -22.81 7.92
C ARG A 117 3.77 -22.92 9.33
N GLN A 118 2.75 -22.12 9.66
CA GLN A 118 2.12 -22.08 10.96
C GLN A 118 0.84 -22.93 11.07
N LEU A 119 0.05 -22.97 10.01
CA LEU A 119 -1.28 -23.58 9.97
C LEU A 119 -1.33 -24.82 9.07
N GLY A 120 -0.24 -25.13 8.38
CA GLY A 120 -0.20 -26.21 7.40
C GLY A 120 -1.12 -25.93 6.20
N SER A 121 -1.59 -27.01 5.60
CA SER A 121 -2.49 -26.95 4.44
C SER A 121 -3.87 -26.35 4.74
N ASP A 122 -4.21 -26.15 6.00
CA ASP A 122 -5.51 -25.62 6.43
C ASP A 122 -5.57 -24.10 6.49
N ARG A 123 -4.51 -23.41 6.03
CA ARG A 123 -4.51 -21.95 5.92
C ARG A 123 -5.61 -21.43 4.99
N PRO A 124 -6.19 -20.25 5.25
CA PRO A 124 -7.10 -19.61 4.31
C PRO A 124 -6.37 -19.19 3.03
N TYR A 125 -7.13 -18.97 1.99
CA TYR A 125 -6.60 -18.32 0.80
C TYR A 125 -6.27 -16.85 1.10
N VAL A 126 -5.15 -16.35 0.55
CA VAL A 126 -4.75 -14.95 0.64
C VAL A 126 -4.95 -14.29 -0.73
N HIS A 127 -5.95 -13.44 -0.80
CA HIS A 127 -6.26 -12.66 -2.00
C HIS A 127 -5.44 -11.38 -2.03
N ALA A 128 -4.89 -11.05 -3.20
CA ALA A 128 -4.33 -9.72 -3.44
C ALA A 128 -5.40 -8.82 -4.07
N ALA A 129 -5.46 -7.56 -3.64
CA ALA A 129 -6.36 -6.57 -4.19
C ALA A 129 -5.71 -5.20 -4.27
N VAL A 130 -6.26 -4.34 -5.14
CA VAL A 130 -5.94 -2.92 -5.20
C VAL A 130 -7.21 -2.12 -5.02
N PHE A 131 -7.24 -1.23 -4.05
CA PHE A 131 -8.37 -0.34 -3.80
C PHE A 131 -8.07 1.07 -4.29
N LEU A 132 -8.84 1.52 -5.27
CA LEU A 132 -8.80 2.88 -5.80
C LEU A 132 -9.87 3.72 -5.10
N SER A 133 -9.47 4.50 -4.11
CA SER A 133 -10.42 5.21 -3.24
C SER A 133 -10.97 6.50 -3.85
N ASN A 134 -10.29 7.08 -4.85
CA ASN A 134 -10.60 8.42 -5.36
C ASN A 134 -10.75 8.51 -6.90
N VAL A 135 -10.83 7.37 -7.59
CA VAL A 135 -11.08 7.40 -9.04
C VAL A 135 -12.55 7.64 -9.35
N THR A 136 -12.81 8.40 -10.41
CA THR A 136 -14.17 8.65 -10.92
C THR A 136 -14.61 7.61 -11.94
N ASP A 137 -13.67 7.06 -12.72
CA ASP A 137 -13.95 6.06 -13.75
C ASP A 137 -12.72 5.16 -14.01
N VAL A 138 -12.97 3.94 -14.53
CA VAL A 138 -11.93 2.96 -14.86
C VAL A 138 -12.16 2.45 -16.27
N ARG A 139 -11.16 2.66 -17.16
CA ARG A 139 -11.17 2.28 -18.56
C ARG A 139 -9.89 1.54 -18.90
N LEU A 140 -9.75 0.33 -18.38
CA LEU A 140 -8.60 -0.54 -18.64
C LEU A 140 -8.85 -1.39 -19.89
N ASP A 141 -7.79 -1.62 -20.66
CA ASP A 141 -7.79 -2.57 -21.75
C ASP A 141 -8.10 -3.97 -21.23
N GLY A 142 -9.09 -4.64 -21.81
CA GLY A 142 -9.59 -5.92 -21.30
C GLY A 142 -10.62 -5.82 -20.17
N GLY A 143 -11.00 -4.61 -19.76
CA GLY A 143 -11.99 -4.36 -18.72
C GLY A 143 -11.43 -4.35 -17.29
N ARG A 144 -12.30 -4.09 -16.32
CA ARG A 144 -11.91 -4.02 -14.92
C ARG A 144 -11.70 -5.42 -14.33
N PRO A 145 -10.49 -5.75 -13.85
CA PRO A 145 -10.24 -7.05 -13.25
C PRO A 145 -10.94 -7.18 -11.87
N PRO A 146 -11.26 -8.41 -11.42
CA PRO A 146 -12.02 -8.64 -10.19
C PRO A 146 -11.30 -8.16 -8.92
N TRP A 147 -9.98 -8.18 -8.90
CA TRP A 147 -9.15 -7.72 -7.78
C TRP A 147 -9.03 -6.20 -7.66
N LEU A 148 -9.55 -5.44 -8.63
CA LEU A 148 -9.60 -3.97 -8.58
C LEU A 148 -10.89 -3.54 -7.89
N LEU A 149 -10.73 -2.92 -6.71
CA LEU A 149 -11.82 -2.49 -5.84
C LEU A 149 -12.06 -0.99 -6.02
N LEU A 150 -13.33 -0.61 -5.97
CA LEU A 150 -13.77 0.78 -6.01
C LEU A 150 -14.65 1.08 -4.79
N PRO A 151 -14.86 2.36 -4.41
CA PRO A 151 -15.69 2.72 -3.25
C PRO A 151 -17.07 2.05 -3.24
N LYS A 152 -17.69 1.89 -4.41
CA LYS A 152 -19.03 1.30 -4.57
C LYS A 152 -19.10 -0.21 -4.30
N ASP A 153 -17.98 -0.92 -4.33
CA ASP A 153 -17.98 -2.40 -4.23
C ASP A 153 -16.90 -2.97 -3.30
N VAL A 154 -16.06 -2.16 -2.71
CA VAL A 154 -14.96 -2.61 -1.85
C VAL A 154 -15.45 -3.51 -0.72
N GLY A 155 -16.45 -3.11 0.03
CA GLY A 155 -16.97 -3.92 1.14
C GLY A 155 -17.64 -5.19 0.68
N SER A 156 -18.48 -5.14 -0.37
CA SER A 156 -19.15 -6.34 -0.90
C SER A 156 -18.14 -7.36 -1.42
N LYS A 157 -17.07 -6.94 -2.08
CA LYS A 157 -16.02 -7.83 -2.57
C LYS A 157 -15.16 -8.41 -1.44
N LEU A 158 -14.87 -7.64 -0.41
CA LEU A 158 -14.16 -8.15 0.78
C LEU A 158 -14.98 -9.18 1.56
N VAL A 159 -16.32 -9.04 1.56
CA VAL A 159 -17.23 -9.97 2.24
C VAL A 159 -17.50 -11.23 1.40
N ASN A 160 -17.77 -11.07 0.10
CA ASN A 160 -18.27 -12.12 -0.77
C ASN A 160 -17.20 -12.78 -1.66
N GLY A 161 -15.96 -12.22 -1.68
CA GLY A 161 -14.92 -12.66 -2.61
C GLY A 161 -15.05 -12.02 -3.99
N PHE A 162 -14.08 -12.32 -4.88
CA PHE A 162 -14.01 -11.67 -6.19
C PHE A 162 -14.96 -12.28 -7.22
N ASP A 163 -15.12 -13.60 -7.24
CA ASP A 163 -15.84 -14.32 -8.31
C ASP A 163 -16.83 -15.39 -7.82
N GLY A 164 -17.11 -15.48 -6.53
CA GLY A 164 -17.97 -16.53 -5.95
C GLY A 164 -17.43 -17.97 -6.14
N ARG A 165 -16.30 -18.14 -6.81
CA ARG A 165 -15.70 -19.43 -7.15
C ARG A 165 -14.63 -19.90 -6.17
N ASP A 166 -14.09 -19.00 -5.35
CA ASP A 166 -13.02 -19.32 -4.41
C ASP A 166 -13.54 -19.82 -3.04
N ALA A 167 -14.76 -20.35 -3.02
CA ALA A 167 -15.35 -21.01 -1.86
C ALA A 167 -14.56 -22.24 -1.35
N ARG A 168 -13.30 -22.39 -1.74
CA ARG A 168 -12.50 -23.58 -1.42
C ARG A 168 -12.23 -23.75 0.06
N ARG A 169 -12.27 -22.68 0.86
CA ARG A 169 -12.15 -22.74 2.32
C ARG A 169 -12.80 -21.53 2.98
N ILE A 170 -14.05 -21.69 3.33
CA ILE A 170 -14.76 -20.72 4.16
C ILE A 170 -14.09 -20.68 5.54
N VAL A 171 -13.65 -19.51 5.96
CA VAL A 171 -13.05 -19.28 7.28
C VAL A 171 -14.14 -19.47 8.35
N ASN A 172 -14.03 -20.54 9.12
CA ASN A 172 -14.91 -20.80 10.24
C ASN A 172 -14.38 -20.14 11.54
N ARG A 173 -15.16 -20.20 12.63
CA ARG A 173 -14.78 -19.60 13.91
C ARG A 173 -13.48 -20.18 14.51
N SER A 174 -13.20 -21.48 14.32
CA SER A 174 -11.98 -22.10 14.80
C SER A 174 -10.76 -21.57 14.05
N MET A 175 -10.84 -21.58 12.73
CA MET A 175 -9.79 -21.00 11.85
C MET A 175 -9.59 -19.52 12.14
N MET A 176 -10.65 -18.75 12.41
CA MET A 176 -10.54 -17.35 12.81
C MET A 176 -9.67 -17.16 14.05
N LYS A 177 -9.89 -17.97 15.10
CA LYS A 177 -9.07 -17.92 16.33
C LYS A 177 -7.61 -18.28 16.06
N GLN A 178 -7.37 -19.30 15.22
CA GLN A 178 -6.02 -19.71 14.83
C GLN A 178 -5.32 -18.61 14.03
N LEU A 179 -6.05 -17.93 13.11
CA LEU A 179 -5.51 -16.81 12.34
C LEU A 179 -5.16 -15.60 13.19
N LEU A 180 -6.00 -15.25 14.17
CA LEU A 180 -5.69 -14.17 15.10
C LEU A 180 -4.41 -14.49 15.92
N GLN A 181 -4.29 -15.73 16.39
CA GLN A 181 -3.07 -16.16 17.07
C GLN A 181 -1.86 -16.21 16.13
N ALA A 182 -2.05 -16.66 14.88
CA ALA A 182 -1.01 -16.70 13.87
C ALA A 182 -0.55 -15.29 13.50
N ALA A 183 -1.47 -14.33 13.36
CA ALA A 183 -1.13 -12.93 13.05
C ALA A 183 -0.12 -12.35 14.05
N HIS A 184 -0.30 -12.61 15.34
CA HIS A 184 0.67 -12.22 16.37
C HIS A 184 2.03 -12.91 16.20
N ARG A 185 2.05 -14.18 15.76
CA ARG A 185 3.29 -14.97 15.58
C ARG A 185 4.00 -14.69 14.26
N LEU A 186 3.26 -14.25 13.24
CA LEU A 186 3.81 -13.90 11.92
C LEU A 186 4.68 -12.66 11.93
N GLY A 187 4.75 -11.95 13.07
CA GLY A 187 5.47 -10.69 13.14
C GLY A 187 4.75 -9.58 12.38
N LEU A 188 3.44 -9.72 12.13
CA LEU A 188 2.59 -8.59 11.80
C LEU A 188 2.65 -7.63 12.98
N ARG A 189 3.32 -6.52 12.80
CA ARG A 189 3.47 -5.49 13.80
C ARG A 189 2.99 -4.16 13.24
N PRO A 190 2.44 -3.27 14.08
CA PRO A 190 2.22 -1.90 13.67
C PRO A 190 3.50 -1.36 13.03
N SER A 191 3.38 -0.70 11.87
CA SER A 191 4.53 -0.06 11.25
C SER A 191 5.15 0.89 12.28
N ALA A 192 6.25 0.47 12.89
CA ALA A 192 6.86 1.17 14.01
C ALA A 192 7.87 2.23 13.55
N THR A 193 8.32 2.12 12.31
CA THR A 193 9.43 2.92 11.81
C THR A 193 8.88 4.20 11.19
N ALA A 194 9.17 5.33 11.79
CA ALA A 194 9.17 6.57 11.06
C ALA A 194 10.02 6.34 9.81
N ARG A 195 9.47 6.59 8.61
CA ARG A 195 10.26 6.44 7.38
C ARG A 195 11.49 7.33 7.52
N MET A 196 12.64 6.71 7.55
CA MET A 196 13.92 7.38 7.65
C MET A 196 14.63 7.32 6.30
N VAL A 197 15.12 8.44 5.82
CA VAL A 197 15.94 8.53 4.62
C VAL A 197 17.15 9.39 4.93
N GLY A 198 18.36 8.84 4.82
CA GLY A 198 19.59 9.57 5.03
C GLY A 198 19.69 10.29 6.39
N GLY A 199 19.11 9.71 7.46
CA GLY A 199 19.07 10.31 8.78
C GLY A 199 17.92 11.31 9.01
N TYR A 200 17.05 11.53 8.02
CA TYR A 200 15.89 12.39 8.12
C TYR A 200 14.62 11.55 8.31
N GLN A 201 13.84 11.91 9.31
CA GLN A 201 12.50 11.37 9.52
C GLN A 201 11.52 12.06 8.59
N LEU A 202 10.90 11.30 7.70
CA LEU A 202 9.88 11.81 6.78
C LEU A 202 8.61 12.20 7.55
N GLY A 203 8.11 13.38 7.25
CA GLY A 203 6.86 13.93 7.79
C GLY A 203 5.80 14.11 6.71
N GLU A 204 5.20 15.29 6.67
CA GLU A 204 4.11 15.63 5.73
C GLU A 204 4.55 15.47 4.28
N LEU A 205 3.69 14.83 3.47
CA LEU A 205 3.84 14.76 2.01
C LEU A 205 3.49 16.13 1.43
N VAL A 206 4.43 16.74 0.74
CA VAL A 206 4.30 18.08 0.11
C VAL A 206 3.91 17.94 -1.35
N ASP A 207 4.47 16.97 -2.05
CA ASP A 207 4.24 16.74 -3.46
C ASP A 207 4.27 15.25 -3.78
N ASP A 208 3.36 14.81 -4.65
CA ASP A 208 3.23 13.43 -5.11
C ASP A 208 3.23 13.43 -6.65
N GLY A 209 4.44 13.48 -7.20
CA GLY A 209 4.69 13.57 -8.63
C GLY A 209 4.76 12.22 -9.33
N GLU A 210 5.03 12.27 -10.62
CA GLU A 210 5.19 11.06 -11.43
C GLU A 210 6.47 10.30 -11.03
N GLY A 211 6.31 9.18 -10.31
CA GLY A 211 7.40 8.32 -9.88
C GLY A 211 8.21 8.83 -8.69
N TYR A 212 7.78 9.91 -8.03
CA TYR A 212 8.41 10.40 -6.81
C TYR A 212 7.39 10.91 -5.79
N GLN A 213 7.82 10.95 -4.54
CA GLN A 213 7.13 11.62 -3.43
C GLN A 213 8.08 12.59 -2.75
N GLU A 214 7.60 13.79 -2.42
CA GLU A 214 8.37 14.80 -1.70
C GLU A 214 7.76 15.04 -0.32
N HIS A 215 8.58 14.94 0.70
CA HIS A 215 8.17 15.08 2.09
C HIS A 215 8.93 16.23 2.77
N LEU A 216 8.24 16.95 3.68
CA LEU A 216 8.94 17.66 4.73
C LEU A 216 9.59 16.62 5.64
N ALA A 217 10.83 16.86 6.03
CA ALA A 217 11.58 15.94 6.87
C ALA A 217 12.39 16.67 7.94
N LYS A 218 12.58 16.01 9.08
CA LYS A 218 13.38 16.51 10.19
C LYS A 218 14.55 15.58 10.43
N ASN A 219 15.72 16.13 10.64
CA ASN A 219 16.88 15.34 11.02
C ASN A 219 16.65 14.70 12.39
N ALA A 220 16.84 13.38 12.49
CA ALA A 220 16.59 12.64 13.72
C ALA A 220 17.56 13.01 14.87
N ALA A 221 18.75 13.47 14.54
CA ALA A 221 19.77 13.88 15.51
C ALA A 221 19.77 15.38 15.80
N VAL A 222 19.26 16.22 14.88
CA VAL A 222 19.30 17.68 14.97
C VAL A 222 17.91 18.24 14.72
N GLU A 223 17.14 18.50 15.77
CA GLU A 223 15.71 18.85 15.71
C GLU A 223 15.41 20.10 14.85
N ARG A 224 16.32 21.07 14.80
CA ARG A 224 16.17 22.31 14.01
C ARG A 224 16.55 22.14 12.54
N ASP A 225 17.16 21.00 12.17
CA ASP A 225 17.55 20.73 10.80
C ASP A 225 16.39 20.11 10.05
N GLN A 226 15.77 20.91 9.19
CA GLN A 226 14.64 20.51 8.32
C GLN A 226 15.12 20.45 6.88
N ALA A 227 14.54 19.50 6.14
CA ALA A 227 14.82 19.31 4.71
C ALA A 227 13.54 18.95 3.96
N ARG A 228 13.59 19.07 2.65
CA ARG A 228 12.69 18.35 1.75
C ARG A 228 13.40 17.10 1.25
N VAL A 229 12.74 15.97 1.40
CA VAL A 229 13.24 14.68 0.92
C VAL A 229 12.36 14.24 -0.24
N ARG A 230 12.96 14.14 -1.42
CA ARG A 230 12.31 13.57 -2.59
C ARG A 230 12.72 12.12 -2.74
N SER A 231 11.75 11.22 -2.62
CA SER A 231 11.93 9.77 -2.73
C SER A 231 11.43 9.30 -4.09
N TYR A 232 12.27 8.65 -4.88
CA TYR A 232 11.87 7.97 -6.11
C TYR A 232 11.44 6.56 -5.75
N LEU A 233 10.14 6.29 -5.91
CA LEU A 233 9.56 5.02 -5.51
C LEU A 233 9.85 3.96 -6.58
N VAL A 234 10.51 2.89 -6.17
CA VAL A 234 10.75 1.71 -7.02
C VAL A 234 9.93 0.55 -6.46
N PRO A 235 8.77 0.23 -7.04
CA PRO A 235 7.97 -0.92 -6.61
C PRO A 235 8.79 -2.21 -6.65
N ALA A 236 8.55 -3.11 -5.70
CA ALA A 236 9.32 -4.36 -5.58
C ALA A 236 9.24 -5.26 -6.83
N ALA A 237 8.16 -5.12 -7.62
CA ALA A 237 7.95 -5.88 -8.85
C ALA A 237 8.42 -5.14 -10.12
N THR A 238 9.04 -3.95 -9.97
CA THR A 238 9.52 -3.15 -11.10
C THR A 238 10.59 -3.90 -11.90
N SER A 239 10.45 -3.88 -13.23
CA SER A 239 11.45 -4.45 -14.13
C SER A 239 12.83 -3.81 -13.93
N ALA A 240 13.90 -4.57 -14.23
CA ALA A 240 15.27 -4.05 -14.11
C ALA A 240 15.48 -2.81 -15.00
N GLU A 241 14.85 -2.77 -16.16
CA GLU A 241 14.93 -1.67 -17.11
C GLU A 241 14.26 -0.40 -16.57
N ARG A 242 13.05 -0.52 -16.03
CA ARG A 242 12.31 0.59 -15.41
C ARG A 242 13.03 1.08 -14.15
N ARG A 243 13.57 0.18 -13.33
CA ARG A 243 14.41 0.53 -12.18
C ARG A 243 15.60 1.38 -12.60
N ALA A 244 16.35 0.93 -13.63
CA ALA A 244 17.48 1.68 -14.14
C ALA A 244 17.08 3.06 -14.69
N GLN A 245 15.89 3.19 -15.29
CA GLN A 245 15.36 4.47 -15.75
C GLN A 245 15.08 5.43 -14.57
N LEU A 246 14.43 4.95 -13.51
CA LEU A 246 14.15 5.75 -12.30
C LEU A 246 15.44 6.20 -11.63
N HIS A 247 16.42 5.31 -11.48
CA HIS A 247 17.74 5.66 -10.95
C HIS A 247 18.45 6.74 -11.78
N ARG A 248 18.41 6.63 -13.11
CA ARG A 248 18.98 7.66 -13.98
C ARG A 248 18.28 9.00 -13.84
N ALA A 249 16.94 9.00 -13.70
CA ALA A 249 16.17 10.23 -13.48
C ALA A 249 16.55 10.91 -12.17
N ALA A 250 16.55 10.14 -11.06
CA ALA A 250 16.94 10.64 -9.74
C ALA A 250 18.36 11.22 -9.72
N ARG A 251 19.34 10.49 -10.27
CA ARG A 251 20.73 10.97 -10.35
C ARG A 251 20.92 12.21 -11.22
N ARG A 252 20.14 12.32 -12.32
CA ARG A 252 20.17 13.52 -13.16
C ARG A 252 19.67 14.73 -12.41
N GLU A 253 18.54 14.61 -11.71
CA GLU A 253 18.01 15.71 -10.90
C GLU A 253 18.97 16.11 -9.78
N ALA A 254 19.50 15.14 -9.03
CA ALA A 254 20.48 15.40 -7.98
C ALA A 254 21.71 16.15 -8.51
N ARG A 255 22.22 15.77 -9.68
CA ARG A 255 23.34 16.47 -10.34
C ARG A 255 22.96 17.89 -10.74
N THR A 256 21.80 18.09 -11.35
CA THR A 256 21.33 19.43 -11.74
C THR A 256 21.19 20.34 -10.53
N LEU A 257 20.61 19.85 -9.42
CA LEU A 257 20.49 20.62 -8.18
C LEU A 257 21.87 20.96 -7.57
N ALA A 258 22.81 20.03 -7.63
CA ALA A 258 24.17 20.25 -7.15
C ALA A 258 24.93 21.29 -8.02
N GLU A 259 24.73 21.28 -9.34
CA GLU A 259 25.32 22.24 -10.28
C GLU A 259 24.74 23.65 -10.13
N ILE A 260 23.45 23.79 -9.84
CA ILE A 260 22.80 25.07 -9.55
C ILE A 260 23.39 25.72 -8.28
N GLY A 261 23.80 24.88 -7.30
CA GLY A 261 24.40 25.35 -6.05
C GLY A 261 23.42 26.16 -5.19
N GLN A 262 23.93 27.23 -4.56
CA GLN A 262 23.09 28.11 -3.74
C GLN A 262 22.43 29.19 -4.61
N HIS A 263 21.13 29.09 -4.78
CA HIS A 263 20.32 30.07 -5.47
C HIS A 263 19.16 30.52 -4.58
N PRO A 264 18.87 31.85 -4.45
CA PRO A 264 17.85 32.34 -3.50
C PRO A 264 16.45 31.79 -3.69
N GLY A 265 16.09 31.34 -4.90
CA GLY A 265 14.77 30.79 -5.22
C GLY A 265 14.74 29.27 -5.31
N ILE A 266 15.82 28.57 -5.02
CA ILE A 266 15.92 27.12 -5.15
C ILE A 266 16.44 26.53 -3.84
N LEU A 267 15.83 25.44 -3.38
CA LEU A 267 16.32 24.71 -2.20
C LEU A 267 17.72 24.17 -2.46
N ALA A 268 18.65 24.45 -1.54
CA ALA A 268 20.00 23.94 -1.63
C ALA A 268 20.02 22.41 -1.60
N TYR A 269 20.70 21.81 -2.57
CA TYR A 269 20.96 20.37 -2.59
C TYR A 269 21.84 19.97 -1.41
N ARG A 270 21.51 18.89 -0.73
CA ARG A 270 22.28 18.39 0.43
C ARG A 270 22.97 17.06 0.15
N ALA A 271 22.19 16.05 -0.25
CA ALA A 271 22.72 14.72 -0.45
C ALA A 271 21.82 13.88 -1.38
N PHE A 272 22.42 12.90 -2.06
CA PHE A 272 21.76 11.80 -2.71
C PHE A 272 21.98 10.52 -1.88
N VAL A 273 20.92 9.83 -1.54
CA VAL A 273 20.95 8.58 -0.78
C VAL A 273 20.44 7.47 -1.70
N ASP A 274 21.20 6.41 -1.85
CA ASP A 274 20.87 5.22 -2.68
C ASP A 274 20.72 4.05 -1.69
N ASP A 275 19.48 3.77 -1.29
CA ASP A 275 19.12 2.73 -0.31
C ASP A 275 18.63 1.44 -0.98
#